data_85056d2265dfbc76520ebbae050bd7ec
#
_entry.id   85056d2265dfbc76520ebbae050bd7ec
#
_cell.length_a   1.000
_cell.length_b   1.000
_cell.length_c   1.000
_cell.angle_alpha   90.00
_cell.angle_beta   90.00
_cell.angle_gamma   90.00
#
_symmetry.space_group_name_H-M   'P 1'
#
loop_
_entity.id
_entity.type
_entity.pdbx_description
1 polymer ?
#
loop_
_entity_poly.entity_id
_entity_poly.type
_entity_poly.pdbx_seq_one_letter_code
_entity_poly.pdbx_strand_id
1 'polypeptide(L)' 'MNKQYELVVKGINIYPDKITVTVALETGGYTSLLLPNVVIDLDRVEGAPLEFYEAEAKKKAKQFFMDIA' A
#
# COMPACT_ATOMS: atom_id res chain seq x y z
N MET A 1 -6.58 21.03 13.89
CA MET A 1 -5.87 20.90 12.62
C MET A 1 -5.81 19.45 12.22
N ASN A 2 -6.20 19.16 11.04
CA ASN A 2 -6.26 17.78 10.58
C ASN A 2 -4.92 17.33 10.06
N LYS A 3 -4.44 16.20 10.60
CA LYS A 3 -3.27 15.55 10.05
C LYS A 3 -3.73 14.74 8.86
N GLN A 4 -3.14 14.99 7.72
CA GLN A 4 -3.45 14.23 6.53
C GLN A 4 -2.35 13.21 6.31
N TYR A 5 -2.77 11.96 6.19
CA TYR A 5 -1.87 10.87 5.88
C TYR A 5 -2.06 10.47 4.43
N GLU A 6 -0.99 10.08 3.81
CA GLU A 6 -1.02 9.64 2.44
C GLU A 6 -0.39 8.26 2.34
N LEU A 7 -1.05 7.39 1.61
CA LEU A 7 -0.52 6.05 1.33
C LEU A 7 0.32 6.12 0.07
N VAL A 8 1.56 5.68 0.17
CA VAL A 8 2.50 5.77 -0.92
C VAL A 8 3.02 4.36 -1.24
N VAL A 9 3.02 4.00 -2.50
CA VAL A 9 3.58 2.73 -2.95
C VAL A 9 5.09 2.88 -3.03
N LYS A 10 5.80 2.05 -2.26
CA LYS A 10 7.25 2.07 -2.21
C LYS A 10 7.89 1.06 -3.14
N GLY A 11 7.18 0.01 -3.48
CA GLY A 11 7.71 -1.00 -4.37
C GLY A 11 6.66 -2.01 -4.77
N ILE A 12 6.88 -2.65 -5.89
CA ILE A 12 6.02 -3.70 -6.40
C ILE A 12 6.90 -4.85 -6.82
N ASN A 13 6.58 -6.06 -6.33
CA ASN A 13 7.25 -7.28 -6.73
C ASN A 13 6.25 -8.16 -7.46
N ILE A 14 6.62 -8.63 -8.63
CA ILE A 14 5.76 -9.45 -9.47
C ILE A 14 6.26 -10.88 -9.46
N TYR A 15 5.41 -11.78 -8.99
CA TYR A 15 5.69 -13.21 -8.95
C TYR A 15 4.78 -13.94 -9.93
N PRO A 16 5.09 -15.18 -10.29
CA PRO A 16 4.23 -15.90 -11.23
C PRO A 16 2.79 -16.08 -10.78
N ASP A 17 2.56 -16.17 -9.47
CA ASP A 17 1.24 -16.48 -8.92
C ASP A 17 0.63 -15.31 -8.13
N LYS A 18 1.39 -14.27 -7.86
CA LYS A 18 0.91 -13.17 -7.04
C LYS A 18 1.71 -11.91 -7.31
N ILE A 19 1.20 -10.80 -6.79
CA ILE A 19 1.91 -9.53 -6.82
C ILE A 19 1.92 -9.00 -5.40
N THR A 20 3.08 -8.54 -4.94
CA THR A 20 3.19 -7.90 -3.63
C THR A 20 3.48 -6.43 -3.82
N VAL A 21 2.79 -5.61 -3.04
CA VAL A 21 2.94 -4.15 -3.09
C VAL A 21 3.31 -3.67 -1.71
N THR A 22 4.41 -2.94 -1.62
CA THR A 22 4.83 -2.34 -0.36
C THR A 22 4.27 -0.93 -0.28
N VAL A 23 3.48 -0.69 0.76
CA VAL A 23 2.81 0.59 0.96
C VAL A 23 3.28 1.21 2.26
N ALA A 24 3.60 2.48 2.24
CA ALA A 24 3.99 3.23 3.42
C ALA A 24 2.98 4.34 3.69
N LEU A 25 2.87 4.71 4.96
CA LEU A 25 2.04 5.83 5.37
C LEU A 25 2.94 7.03 5.57
N GLU A 26 2.64 8.13 4.89
CA GLU A 26 3.42 9.36 4.99
C GLU A 26 2.56 10.50 5.53
N THR A 27 3.19 11.39 6.26
CA THR A 27 2.55 12.59 6.78
C THR A 27 3.42 13.78 6.40
N GLY A 28 2.83 14.73 5.65
CA GLY A 28 3.55 15.92 5.25
C GLY A 28 4.78 15.65 4.40
N GLY A 29 4.76 14.58 3.62
CA GLY A 29 5.88 14.21 2.76
C GLY A 29 6.95 13.37 3.43
N TYR A 30 6.77 13.04 4.71
CA TYR A 30 7.74 12.23 5.45
C TYR A 30 7.14 10.87 5.81
N THR A 31 7.94 9.83 5.66
CA THR A 31 7.51 8.50 6.06
C THR A 31 7.37 8.46 7.58
N SER A 32 6.26 7.89 8.04
CA SER A 32 6.06 7.74 9.48
C SER A 32 7.06 6.75 10.06
N LEU A 33 7.78 7.18 11.08
CA LEU A 33 8.73 6.31 11.78
C LEU A 33 8.03 5.40 12.77
N LEU A 34 6.77 5.69 13.09
CA LEU A 34 6.01 4.91 14.06
C LEU A 34 5.28 3.74 13.43
N LEU A 35 5.06 3.79 12.12
CA LEU A 35 4.33 2.74 11.41
C LEU A 35 5.24 2.13 10.36
N PRO A 36 5.42 0.81 10.39
CA PRO A 36 6.26 0.15 9.39
C PRO A 36 5.59 0.14 8.03
N ASN A 37 6.37 -0.13 6.99
CA ASN A 37 5.82 -0.40 5.69
C ASN A 37 4.99 -1.67 5.73
N VAL A 38 3.90 -1.68 4.98
CA VAL A 38 3.01 -2.83 4.91
C VAL A 38 3.15 -3.47 3.54
N VAL A 39 3.35 -4.78 3.54
CA VAL A 39 3.42 -5.54 2.30
C VAL A 39 2.06 -6.19 2.07
N ILE A 40 1.43 -5.84 0.96
CA ILE A 40 0.10 -6.33 0.62
C ILE A 40 0.25 -7.38 -0.48
N ASP A 41 -0.24 -8.59 -0.23
CA ASP A 41 -0.24 -9.65 -1.22
C ASP A 41 -1.55 -9.63 -1.99
N LEU A 42 -1.45 -9.63 -3.31
CA LEU A 42 -2.61 -9.59 -4.18
C LEU A 42 -2.52 -10.74 -5.19
N ASP A 43 -3.67 -11.30 -5.52
CA ASP A 43 -3.74 -12.30 -6.57
C ASP A 43 -3.52 -11.63 -7.92
N ARG A 44 -2.85 -12.33 -8.82
CA ARG A 44 -2.67 -11.83 -10.16
C ARG A 44 -3.98 -11.92 -10.93
N VAL A 45 -4.33 -10.81 -11.58
CA VAL A 45 -5.48 -10.74 -12.46
C VAL A 45 -4.96 -10.56 -13.88
N GLU A 46 -5.26 -11.51 -14.73
CA GLU A 46 -4.78 -11.47 -16.11
C GLU A 46 -5.27 -10.20 -16.81
N GLY A 47 -4.32 -9.50 -17.44
CA GLY A 47 -4.65 -8.29 -18.17
C GLY A 47 -4.78 -7.03 -17.31
N ALA A 48 -4.68 -7.14 -16.01
CA ALA A 48 -4.80 -5.96 -15.15
C ALA A 48 -3.52 -5.12 -15.17
N PRO A 49 -3.65 -3.78 -15.26
CA PRO A 49 -2.48 -2.89 -15.24
C PRO A 49 -1.92 -2.78 -13.83
N LEU A 50 -0.69 -2.26 -13.73
CA LEU A 50 -0.07 -2.05 -12.42
C LEU A 50 -0.89 -1.10 -11.56
N GLU A 51 -1.55 -0.12 -12.17
CA GLU A 51 -2.38 0.83 -11.44
C GLU A 51 -3.52 0.14 -10.68
N PHE A 52 -4.04 -0.95 -11.24
CA PHE A 52 -5.07 -1.73 -10.58
C PHE A 52 -4.54 -2.31 -9.26
N TYR A 53 -3.33 -2.86 -9.29
CA TYR A 53 -2.74 -3.45 -8.08
C TYR A 53 -2.37 -2.38 -7.06
N GLU A 54 -1.89 -1.24 -7.53
CA GLU A 54 -1.58 -0.13 -6.63
C GLU A 54 -2.83 0.35 -5.90
N ALA A 55 -3.93 0.49 -6.62
CA ALA A 55 -5.18 0.95 -6.03
C ALA A 55 -5.72 -0.06 -5.02
N GLU A 56 -5.68 -1.34 -5.37
CA GLU A 56 -6.13 -2.40 -4.46
C GLU A 56 -5.26 -2.49 -3.22
N ALA A 57 -3.96 -2.35 -3.37
CA ALA A 57 -3.03 -2.38 -2.25
C ALA A 57 -3.28 -1.21 -1.31
N LYS A 58 -3.49 -0.02 -1.84
CA LYS A 58 -3.77 1.15 -1.02
C LYS A 58 -5.07 0.98 -0.25
N LYS A 59 -6.07 0.41 -0.88
CA LYS A 59 -7.36 0.16 -0.23
C LYS A 59 -7.20 -0.78 0.96
N LYS A 60 -6.47 -1.87 0.77
CA LYS A 60 -6.23 -2.83 1.85
C LYS A 60 -5.35 -2.26 2.94
N ALA A 61 -4.32 -1.50 2.56
CA ALA A 61 -3.43 -0.86 3.51
C ALA A 61 -4.19 0.17 4.36
N LYS A 62 -5.10 0.90 3.75
CA LYS A 62 -5.91 1.88 4.48
C LYS A 62 -6.71 1.19 5.58
N GLN A 63 -7.33 0.05 5.28
CA GLN A 63 -8.07 -0.69 6.28
C GLN A 63 -7.15 -1.18 7.39
N PHE A 64 -5.97 -1.66 7.04
CA PHE A 64 -5.00 -2.12 8.01
C PHE A 64 -4.60 -0.99 8.97
N PHE A 65 -4.29 0.18 8.44
CA PHE A 65 -3.89 1.31 9.28
C PHE A 65 -5.04 1.83 10.13
N MET A 66 -6.26 1.76 9.64
CA MET A 66 -7.43 2.17 10.42
C MET A 66 -7.70 1.21 11.57
N ASP A 67 -7.41 -0.08 11.38
CA ASP A 67 -7.63 -1.07 12.42
C ASP A 67 -6.67 -0.91 13.60
N ILE A 68 -5.47 -0.39 13.34
CA ILE A 68 -4.48 -0.22 14.40
C ILE A 68 -4.43 1.20 14.96
N ALA A 69 -5.17 2.10 14.36
CA ALA A 69 -5.16 3.51 14.76
C ALA A 69 -6.02 3.77 16.02
#